data_398672880ab59fb872ab21805d48107c
#
_entry.id   398672880ab59fb872ab21805d48107c
#
_cell.length_a   1.000
_cell.length_b   1.000
_cell.length_c   1.000
_cell.angle_alpha   90.00
_cell.angle_beta   90.00
_cell.angle_gamma   90.00
#
_symmetry.space_group_name_H-M   'P 1'
#
loop_
_entity.id
_entity.type
_entity.pdbx_description
1 polymer ?
#
loop_
_entity_poly.entity_id
_entity_poly.type
_entity_poly.pdbx_seq_one_letter_code
_entity_poly.pdbx_strand_id
1 'polypeptide(L)'
;MKVPVRELKPALTNAIGLTGGDTPSMINGVYVVNSKAGLKLYATDRVTAIENRIEPTVEPAVEFEYFLDREAVELLSKMALNRAVTFTPDGVSSQNIEIKPADENFPKTVIELIDNAWKDAWLELPKVEGWDIGYNPALLKHIKDVVIIPHPNGFNQARLIAPGLRGLTMAKKVKHGS
;
A
#
# COMPACT_ATOMS: atom_id res chain seq x y z
N MET A 1 -3.19 10.50 -15.56
CA MET A 1 -2.28 9.39 -15.93
C MET A 1 -3.10 8.19 -16.38
N LYS A 2 -2.77 7.56 -17.52
CA LYS A 2 -3.45 6.34 -18.01
C LYS A 2 -2.67 5.09 -17.59
N VAL A 3 -3.35 4.13 -16.94
CA VAL A 3 -2.74 2.91 -16.37
C VAL A 3 -3.48 1.68 -16.88
N PRO A 4 -2.79 0.68 -17.45
CA PRO A 4 -3.39 -0.62 -17.76
C PRO A 4 -3.90 -1.32 -16.50
N VAL A 5 -5.10 -1.89 -16.53
CA VAL A 5 -5.67 -2.60 -15.37
C VAL A 5 -4.79 -3.75 -14.90
N ARG A 6 -4.10 -4.43 -15.82
CA ARG A 6 -3.15 -5.51 -15.48
C ARG A 6 -2.00 -5.06 -14.56
N GLU A 7 -1.56 -3.81 -14.67
CA GLU A 7 -0.49 -3.23 -13.83
C GLU A 7 -1.05 -2.72 -12.50
N LEU A 8 -2.28 -2.21 -12.52
CA LEU A 8 -2.97 -1.69 -11.35
C LEU A 8 -3.49 -2.81 -10.42
N LYS A 9 -3.93 -3.92 -10.97
CA LYS A 9 -4.61 -4.99 -10.22
C LYS A 9 -3.83 -5.58 -9.04
N PRO A 10 -2.51 -5.84 -9.13
CA PRO A 10 -1.74 -6.30 -7.97
C PRO A 10 -1.79 -5.31 -6.81
N ALA A 11 -1.62 -4.01 -7.10
CA ALA A 11 -1.67 -2.96 -6.09
C ALA A 11 -3.04 -2.86 -5.41
N LEU A 12 -4.13 -2.93 -6.19
CA LEU A 12 -5.50 -2.94 -5.65
C LEU A 12 -5.77 -4.20 -4.81
N THR A 13 -5.29 -5.37 -5.25
CA THR A 13 -5.43 -6.63 -4.50
C THR A 13 -4.72 -6.56 -3.14
N ASN A 14 -3.50 -6.01 -3.12
CA ASN A 14 -2.75 -5.80 -1.89
C ASN A 14 -3.50 -4.86 -0.93
N ALA A 15 -4.04 -3.77 -1.45
CA ALA A 15 -4.81 -2.80 -0.67
C ALA A 15 -6.10 -3.41 -0.10
N ILE A 16 -6.89 -4.12 -0.91
CA ILE A 16 -8.12 -4.79 -0.47
C ILE A 16 -7.82 -5.81 0.64
N GLY A 17 -6.67 -6.47 0.58
CA GLY A 17 -6.23 -7.41 1.60
C GLY A 17 -5.95 -6.78 2.96
N LEU A 18 -5.59 -5.50 2.99
CA LEU A 18 -5.34 -4.75 4.23
C LEU A 18 -6.58 -4.03 4.75
N THR A 19 -7.52 -3.69 3.89
CA THR A 19 -8.71 -2.89 4.23
C THR A 19 -9.95 -3.76 4.37
N GLY A 20 -10.93 -3.32 5.14
CA GLY A 20 -12.21 -4.02 5.30
C GLY A 20 -12.56 -4.34 6.77
N GLY A 21 -13.72 -4.97 7.00
CA GLY A 21 -14.22 -5.25 8.33
C GLY A 21 -14.39 -3.97 9.15
N ASP A 22 -13.84 -3.95 10.36
CA ASP A 22 -13.90 -2.81 11.30
C ASP A 22 -12.86 -1.71 11.01
N THR A 23 -12.30 -1.65 9.80
CA THR A 23 -11.36 -0.61 9.40
C THR A 23 -12.10 0.74 9.32
N PRO A 24 -11.61 1.81 9.99
CA PRO A 24 -12.23 3.13 9.89
C PRO A 24 -12.31 3.64 8.46
N SER A 25 -13.35 4.42 8.13
CA SER A 25 -13.59 4.93 6.76
C SER A 25 -12.36 5.62 6.17
N MET A 26 -11.70 6.48 6.93
CA MET A 26 -10.52 7.24 6.51
C MET A 26 -9.31 6.41 6.05
N ILE A 27 -9.27 5.12 6.37
CA ILE A 27 -8.21 4.18 5.93
C ILE A 27 -8.78 2.94 5.24
N ASN A 28 -10.11 2.87 5.07
CA ASN A 28 -10.78 1.75 4.41
C ASN A 28 -10.83 1.98 2.89
N GLY A 29 -9.66 2.01 2.27
CA GLY A 29 -9.51 2.29 0.85
C GLY A 29 -8.05 2.51 0.47
N VAL A 30 -7.84 3.35 -0.53
CA VAL A 30 -6.51 3.65 -1.09
C VAL A 30 -6.31 5.15 -1.21
N TYR A 31 -5.23 5.64 -0.66
CA TYR A 31 -4.77 7.00 -0.94
C TYR A 31 -3.89 7.01 -2.17
N VAL A 32 -4.29 7.80 -3.14
CA VAL A 32 -3.68 7.92 -4.46
C VAL A 32 -2.83 9.17 -4.50
N VAL A 33 -1.57 9.04 -4.91
CA VAL A 33 -0.67 10.18 -5.16
C VAL A 33 -0.07 10.03 -6.55
N ASN A 34 -0.32 11.00 -7.41
CA ASN A 34 0.31 11.10 -8.73
C ASN A 34 1.35 12.22 -8.70
N SER A 35 2.59 11.89 -9.01
CA SER A 35 3.70 12.82 -9.04
C SER A 35 4.65 12.51 -10.20
N LYS A 36 5.71 13.28 -10.38
CA LYS A 36 6.77 12.98 -11.38
C LYS A 36 7.38 11.58 -11.21
N ALA A 37 7.36 11.05 -9.98
CA ALA A 37 7.84 9.70 -9.69
C ALA A 37 6.83 8.59 -10.03
N GLY A 38 5.68 8.91 -10.63
CA GLY A 38 4.62 8.00 -11.00
C GLY A 38 3.44 7.98 -10.04
N LEU A 39 2.60 6.96 -10.21
CA LEU A 39 1.41 6.76 -9.39
C LEU A 39 1.76 5.89 -8.18
N LYS A 40 1.47 6.40 -6.99
CA LYS A 40 1.62 5.67 -5.74
C LYS A 40 0.26 5.42 -5.11
N LEU A 41 0.06 4.22 -4.61
CA LEU A 41 -1.15 3.77 -3.95
C LEU A 41 -0.79 3.33 -2.53
N TYR A 42 -1.29 4.06 -1.53
CA TYR A 42 -1.06 3.77 -0.12
C TYR A 42 -2.29 3.12 0.52
N ALA A 43 -2.07 2.09 1.31
CA ALA A 43 -3.12 1.46 2.12
C ALA A 43 -2.57 1.07 3.50
N THR A 44 -3.45 1.02 4.50
CA THR A 44 -3.10 0.62 5.86
C THR A 44 -4.30 0.02 6.59
N ASP A 45 -4.01 -0.87 7.54
CA ASP A 45 -4.95 -1.42 8.52
C ASP A 45 -4.62 -0.99 9.96
N ARG A 46 -3.79 0.04 10.16
CA ARG A 46 -3.16 0.53 11.41
C ARG A 46 -1.97 -0.31 11.89
N VAL A 47 -1.82 -1.54 11.46
CA VAL A 47 -0.73 -2.44 11.86
C VAL A 47 0.27 -2.59 10.73
N THR A 48 -0.24 -2.65 9.51
CA THR A 48 0.54 -2.75 8.28
C THR A 48 0.23 -1.55 7.40
N ALA A 49 1.27 -0.97 6.82
CA ALA A 49 1.16 0.11 5.85
C ALA A 49 1.96 -0.25 4.61
N ILE A 50 1.39 -0.07 3.43
CA ILE A 50 2.03 -0.35 2.15
C ILE A 50 1.96 0.83 1.20
N GLU A 51 3.00 0.97 0.39
CA GLU A 51 3.06 1.80 -0.81
C GLU A 51 3.25 0.88 -2.02
N ASN A 52 2.32 0.90 -2.94
CA ASN A 52 2.49 0.29 -4.26
C ASN A 52 2.85 1.37 -5.27
N ARG A 53 3.83 1.11 -6.12
CA ARG A 53 4.29 2.02 -7.17
C ARG A 53 3.93 1.49 -8.54
N ILE A 54 3.43 2.37 -9.37
CA ILE A 54 3.21 2.13 -10.79
C ILE A 54 3.99 3.21 -11.53
N GLU A 55 5.01 2.78 -12.24
CA GLU A 55 5.87 3.69 -12.98
C GLU A 55 5.11 4.33 -14.15
N PRO A 56 5.32 5.62 -14.41
CA PRO A 56 4.67 6.28 -15.52
C PRO A 56 5.31 5.84 -16.83
N THR A 57 4.50 5.53 -17.83
CA THR A 57 4.97 5.38 -19.22
C THR A 57 5.28 6.73 -19.87
N VAL A 58 4.71 7.81 -19.32
CA VAL A 58 4.91 9.21 -19.73
C VAL A 58 4.87 10.05 -18.48
N GLU A 59 5.74 11.05 -18.36
CA GLU A 59 5.72 11.98 -17.21
C GLU A 59 4.32 12.59 -17.03
N PRO A 60 3.77 12.53 -15.80
CA PRO A 60 2.45 13.10 -15.54
C PRO A 60 2.52 14.63 -15.65
N ALA A 61 1.61 15.18 -16.46
CA ALA A 61 1.52 16.62 -16.66
C ALA A 61 0.95 17.38 -15.44
N VAL A 62 0.26 16.67 -14.54
CA VAL A 62 -0.42 17.26 -13.37
C VAL A 62 -0.21 16.38 -12.16
N GLU A 63 0.20 16.98 -11.06
CA GLU A 63 0.28 16.32 -9.74
C GLU A 63 -1.07 16.43 -9.04
N PHE A 64 -1.49 15.35 -8.39
CA PHE A 64 -2.72 15.30 -7.59
C PHE A 64 -2.65 14.22 -6.52
N GLU A 65 -3.50 14.37 -5.53
CA GLU A 65 -3.67 13.36 -4.47
C GLU A 65 -5.14 13.31 -4.05
N TYR A 66 -5.64 12.11 -3.72
CA TYR A 66 -7.00 11.92 -3.20
C TYR A 66 -7.17 10.51 -2.60
N PHE A 67 -8.30 10.31 -1.93
CA PHE A 67 -8.67 9.02 -1.36
C PHE A 67 -9.76 8.34 -2.21
N LEU A 68 -9.57 7.06 -2.49
CA LEU A 68 -10.58 6.16 -3.05
C LEU A 68 -11.04 5.23 -1.93
N ASP A 69 -12.33 5.20 -1.66
CA ASP A 69 -12.89 4.29 -0.69
C ASP A 69 -12.82 2.83 -1.16
N ARG A 70 -13.16 1.91 -0.27
CA ARG A 70 -13.09 0.48 -0.55
C ARG A 70 -13.99 0.08 -1.73
N GLU A 71 -15.17 0.66 -1.87
CA GLU A 71 -16.09 0.31 -2.97
C GLU A 71 -15.48 0.66 -4.31
N ALA A 72 -14.87 1.83 -4.43
CA ALA A 72 -14.14 2.27 -5.61
C ALA A 72 -12.97 1.33 -5.95
N VAL A 73 -12.20 0.93 -4.93
CA VAL A 73 -11.06 0.01 -5.09
C VAL A 73 -11.52 -1.37 -5.55
N GLU A 74 -12.60 -1.90 -4.96
CA GLU A 74 -13.19 -3.17 -5.37
C GLU A 74 -13.74 -3.13 -6.80
N LEU A 75 -14.40 -2.03 -7.18
CA LEU A 75 -14.89 -1.84 -8.55
C LEU A 75 -13.76 -1.88 -9.56
N LEU A 76 -12.68 -1.11 -9.30
CA LEU A 76 -11.49 -1.11 -10.16
C LEU A 76 -10.83 -2.49 -10.24
N SER A 77 -10.76 -3.22 -9.13
CA SER A 77 -10.15 -4.55 -9.08
C SER A 77 -10.89 -5.62 -9.91
N LYS A 78 -12.20 -5.43 -10.12
CA LYS A 78 -13.07 -6.31 -10.92
C LYS A 78 -13.02 -6.02 -12.42
N MET A 79 -12.36 -4.95 -12.84
CA MET A 79 -12.24 -4.61 -14.27
C MET A 79 -11.43 -5.63 -15.05
N ALA A 80 -11.75 -5.79 -16.32
CA ALA A 80 -11.04 -6.71 -17.20
C ALA A 80 -9.59 -6.26 -17.46
N LEU A 81 -8.65 -7.21 -17.48
CA LEU A 81 -7.20 -6.95 -17.56
C LEU A 81 -6.75 -6.25 -18.85
N ASN A 82 -7.51 -6.39 -19.91
CA ASN A 82 -7.23 -5.75 -21.22
C ASN A 82 -7.69 -4.28 -21.29
N ARG A 83 -8.26 -3.74 -20.21
CA ARG A 83 -8.70 -2.34 -20.13
C ARG A 83 -7.61 -1.46 -19.53
N ALA A 84 -7.84 -0.16 -19.62
CA ALA A 84 -7.05 0.85 -18.94
C ALA A 84 -7.98 1.82 -18.22
N VAL A 85 -7.49 2.42 -17.15
CA VAL A 85 -8.13 3.49 -16.40
C VAL A 85 -7.31 4.75 -16.48
N THR A 86 -7.95 5.90 -16.37
CA THR A 86 -7.28 7.20 -16.37
C THR A 86 -7.49 7.85 -15.01
N PHE A 87 -6.38 8.14 -14.34
CA PHE A 87 -6.34 8.92 -13.11
C PHE A 87 -6.20 10.40 -13.46
N THR A 88 -7.08 11.22 -12.91
CA THR A 88 -7.13 12.69 -13.07
C THR A 88 -7.26 13.34 -11.68
N PRO A 89 -7.11 14.67 -11.55
CA PRO A 89 -7.41 15.36 -10.29
C PRO A 89 -8.84 15.14 -9.78
N ASP A 90 -9.78 14.90 -10.68
CA ASP A 90 -11.21 14.76 -10.38
C ASP A 90 -11.61 13.31 -10.06
N GLY A 91 -10.65 12.36 -10.11
CA GLY A 91 -10.87 10.95 -9.81
C GLY A 91 -10.36 9.99 -10.87
N VAL A 92 -11.04 8.85 -11.00
CA VAL A 92 -10.66 7.76 -11.93
C VAL A 92 -11.76 7.52 -12.95
N SER A 93 -11.39 7.44 -14.21
CA SER A 93 -12.35 7.17 -15.30
C SER A 93 -11.90 6.00 -16.18
N SER A 94 -12.86 5.26 -16.72
CA SER A 94 -12.66 4.24 -17.76
C SER A 94 -13.95 4.03 -18.53
N GLN A 95 -13.93 4.30 -19.84
CA GLN A 95 -15.09 4.16 -20.74
C GLN A 95 -16.40 4.73 -20.14
N ASN A 96 -17.19 3.89 -19.44
CA ASN A 96 -18.50 4.24 -18.88
C ASN A 96 -18.49 4.29 -17.34
N ILE A 97 -17.32 4.25 -16.72
CA ILE A 97 -17.16 4.29 -15.28
C ILE A 97 -16.44 5.58 -14.92
N GLU A 98 -17.05 6.34 -14.02
CA GLU A 98 -16.45 7.51 -13.39
C GLU A 98 -16.51 7.31 -11.88
N ILE A 99 -15.37 7.39 -11.22
CA ILE A 99 -15.21 7.23 -9.78
C ILE A 99 -14.64 8.54 -9.23
N LYS A 100 -15.40 9.19 -8.37
CA LYS A 100 -14.98 10.42 -7.69
C LYS A 100 -14.18 10.09 -6.44
N PRO A 101 -13.27 11.00 -6.05
CA PRO A 101 -12.62 10.90 -4.74
C PRO A 101 -13.64 10.88 -3.61
N ALA A 102 -13.37 10.11 -2.58
CA ALA A 102 -14.13 10.15 -1.34
C ALA A 102 -13.70 11.37 -0.49
N ASP A 103 -14.64 11.95 0.24
CA ASP A 103 -14.40 13.08 1.15
C ASP A 103 -13.85 12.56 2.50
N GLU A 104 -12.69 11.92 2.47
CA GLU A 104 -12.03 11.33 3.61
C GLU A 104 -10.58 11.83 3.73
N ASN A 105 -10.14 12.09 4.96
CA ASN A 105 -8.79 12.54 5.25
C ASN A 105 -7.89 11.35 5.62
N PHE A 106 -7.20 10.80 4.62
CA PHE A 106 -6.20 9.76 4.87
C PHE A 106 -5.05 10.30 5.74
N PRO A 107 -4.63 9.57 6.80
CA PRO A 107 -3.58 10.04 7.69
C PRO A 107 -2.21 10.03 6.98
N LYS A 108 -1.75 11.20 6.55
CA LYS A 108 -0.46 11.37 5.82
C LYS A 108 0.76 10.91 6.64
N THR A 109 0.63 10.82 7.96
CA THR A 109 1.65 10.21 8.84
C THR A 109 2.02 8.79 8.45
N VAL A 110 1.10 8.04 7.80
CA VAL A 110 1.38 6.71 7.24
C VAL A 110 2.45 6.77 6.16
N ILE A 111 2.41 7.79 5.29
CA ILE A 111 3.39 8.02 4.23
C ILE A 111 4.75 8.33 4.85
N GLU A 112 4.76 9.24 5.83
CA GLU A 112 5.98 9.63 6.55
C GLU A 112 6.64 8.44 7.26
N LEU A 113 5.85 7.56 7.87
CA LEU A 113 6.35 6.35 8.51
C LEU A 113 7.04 5.42 7.50
N ILE A 114 6.43 5.19 6.34
CA ILE A 114 7.05 4.39 5.28
C ILE A 114 8.34 5.06 4.80
N ASP A 115 8.31 6.36 4.49
CA ASP A 115 9.47 7.09 3.98
C ASP A 115 10.62 7.11 4.98
N ASN A 116 10.33 7.33 6.25
CA ASN A 116 11.34 7.34 7.30
C ASN A 116 11.98 5.97 7.49
N ALA A 117 11.19 4.90 7.46
CA ALA A 117 11.73 3.55 7.53
C ALA A 117 12.73 3.25 6.41
N TRP A 118 12.55 3.86 5.23
CA TRP A 118 13.46 3.67 4.08
C TRP A 118 14.68 4.60 4.09
N LYS A 119 14.66 5.68 4.87
CA LYS A 119 15.83 6.55 5.10
C LYS A 119 16.79 5.98 6.13
N ASP A 120 16.30 5.21 7.10
CA ASP A 120 17.10 4.61 8.14
C ASP A 120 18.00 3.49 7.58
N ALA A 121 19.23 3.40 8.08
CA ALA A 121 20.20 2.36 7.71
C ALA A 121 19.87 1.00 8.36
N TRP A 122 18.63 0.54 8.28
CA TRP A 122 18.18 -0.71 8.89
C TRP A 122 18.98 -1.94 8.45
N LEU A 123 19.51 -1.94 7.23
CA LEU A 123 20.28 -3.07 6.68
C LEU A 123 21.72 -3.14 7.22
N GLU A 124 22.21 -2.05 7.81
CA GLU A 124 23.59 -1.96 8.34
C GLU A 124 23.69 -2.29 9.83
N LEU A 125 22.55 -2.45 10.50
CA LEU A 125 22.53 -2.73 11.92
C LEU A 125 22.70 -4.25 12.20
N PRO A 126 23.48 -4.64 13.22
CA PRO A 126 23.70 -6.05 13.53
C PRO A 126 22.40 -6.75 13.92
N LYS A 127 22.25 -8.00 13.49
CA LYS A 127 21.11 -8.85 13.88
C LYS A 127 21.13 -9.02 15.40
N VAL A 128 19.98 -8.73 16.03
CA VAL A 128 19.77 -9.08 17.44
C VAL A 128 19.31 -10.54 17.46
N GLU A 129 20.15 -11.43 18.01
CA GLU A 129 19.81 -12.83 18.20
C GLU A 129 18.78 -12.98 19.33
N GLY A 130 17.84 -13.91 19.17
CA GLY A 130 16.99 -14.38 20.27
C GLY A 130 15.56 -13.83 20.31
N TRP A 131 15.06 -13.19 19.24
CA TRP A 131 13.66 -12.76 19.18
C TRP A 131 12.90 -13.55 18.12
N ASP A 132 11.95 -14.37 18.54
CA ASP A 132 10.93 -14.90 17.63
C ASP A 132 9.86 -13.84 17.41
N ILE A 133 9.90 -13.26 16.22
CA ILE A 133 8.95 -12.25 15.79
C ILE A 133 7.91 -12.93 14.91
N GLY A 134 6.68 -13.00 15.40
CA GLY A 134 5.54 -13.49 14.62
C GLY A 134 4.89 -12.37 13.84
N TYR A 135 4.71 -12.56 12.53
CA TYR A 135 3.89 -11.70 11.70
C TYR A 135 2.53 -12.34 11.48
N ASN A 136 1.50 -11.51 11.37
CA ASN A 136 0.17 -12.04 11.05
C ASN A 136 0.12 -12.46 9.58
N PRO A 137 0.14 -13.77 9.26
CA PRO A 137 0.19 -14.23 7.87
C PRO A 137 -1.10 -13.87 7.10
N ALA A 138 -2.21 -13.65 7.80
CA ALA A 138 -3.47 -13.25 7.17
C ALA A 138 -3.38 -11.87 6.50
N LEU A 139 -2.56 -10.96 7.04
CA LEU A 139 -2.34 -9.63 6.46
C LEU A 139 -1.42 -9.69 5.22
N LEU A 140 -0.52 -10.67 5.18
CA LEU A 140 0.51 -10.76 4.15
C LEU A 140 0.16 -11.74 3.02
N LYS A 141 -0.86 -12.58 3.20
CA LYS A 141 -1.26 -13.60 2.22
C LYS A 141 -1.62 -13.06 0.83
N HIS A 142 -1.98 -11.78 0.74
CA HIS A 142 -2.36 -11.12 -0.51
C HIS A 142 -1.17 -10.51 -1.25
N ILE A 143 -0.01 -10.39 -0.59
CA ILE A 143 1.21 -9.81 -1.15
C ILE A 143 2.08 -10.96 -1.65
N LYS A 144 2.18 -11.09 -2.97
CA LYS A 144 3.05 -12.11 -3.58
C LYS A 144 4.52 -11.74 -3.42
N ASP A 145 5.35 -12.76 -3.20
CA ASP A 145 6.81 -12.65 -3.15
C ASP A 145 7.31 -11.63 -2.13
N VAL A 146 6.57 -11.47 -1.01
CA VAL A 146 6.94 -10.54 0.04
C VAL A 146 8.16 -11.01 0.81
N VAL A 147 9.15 -10.14 0.93
CA VAL A 147 10.29 -10.29 1.83
C VAL A 147 10.04 -9.43 3.07
N ILE A 148 10.21 -10.02 4.24
CA ILE A 148 10.04 -9.35 5.53
C ILE A 148 11.42 -9.14 6.13
N ILE A 149 11.78 -7.88 6.40
CA ILE A 149 13.05 -7.51 7.02
C ILE A 149 12.75 -6.95 8.41
N PRO A 150 13.01 -7.74 9.48
CA PRO A 150 12.82 -7.29 10.84
C PRO A 150 13.69 -6.08 11.17
N HIS A 151 13.23 -5.24 12.11
CA HIS A 151 14.06 -4.17 12.63
C HIS A 151 15.18 -4.76 13.48
N PRO A 152 16.47 -4.42 13.22
CA PRO A 152 17.62 -5.06 13.86
C PRO A 152 17.71 -4.83 15.37
N ASN A 153 17.15 -3.74 15.87
CA ASN A 153 17.14 -3.42 17.31
C ASN A 153 15.98 -4.05 18.09
N GLY A 154 15.30 -5.05 17.52
CA GLY A 154 14.20 -5.75 18.20
C GLY A 154 12.93 -4.92 18.40
N PHE A 155 12.78 -3.76 17.71
CA PHE A 155 11.51 -3.07 17.66
C PHE A 155 10.47 -3.93 16.94
N ASN A 156 9.19 -3.82 17.37
CA ASN A 156 8.09 -4.58 16.80
C ASN A 156 7.71 -4.11 15.37
N GLN A 157 8.70 -3.79 14.56
CA GLN A 157 8.52 -3.30 13.19
C GLN A 157 9.32 -4.13 12.20
N ALA A 158 8.80 -4.30 11.01
CA ALA A 158 9.53 -4.87 9.88
C ALA A 158 9.21 -4.14 8.60
N ARG A 159 10.19 -4.05 7.71
CA ARG A 159 9.99 -3.62 6.32
C ARG A 159 9.37 -4.75 5.52
N LEU A 160 8.48 -4.39 4.62
CA LEU A 160 7.90 -5.28 3.61
C LEU A 160 8.42 -4.85 2.24
N ILE A 161 8.97 -5.80 1.49
CA ILE A 161 9.45 -5.58 0.14
C ILE A 161 8.84 -6.62 -0.77
N ALA A 162 8.24 -6.19 -1.86
CA ALA A 162 7.78 -7.05 -2.95
C ALA A 162 7.91 -6.28 -4.27
N PRO A 163 7.79 -6.92 -5.44
CA PRO A 163 7.82 -6.22 -6.72
C PRO A 163 6.80 -5.06 -6.78
N GLY A 164 7.30 -3.83 -6.99
CA GLY A 164 6.46 -2.61 -7.01
C GLY A 164 5.85 -2.21 -5.67
N LEU A 165 6.26 -2.84 -4.55
CA LEU A 165 5.72 -2.58 -3.22
C LEU A 165 6.83 -2.37 -2.21
N ARG A 166 6.64 -1.39 -1.34
CA ARG A 166 7.36 -1.25 -0.07
C ARG A 166 6.36 -0.98 1.06
N GLY A 167 6.69 -1.34 2.28
CA GLY A 167 5.79 -1.10 3.40
C GLY A 167 6.40 -1.41 4.74
N LEU A 168 5.59 -1.23 5.78
CA LEU A 168 5.88 -1.54 7.15
C LEU A 168 4.80 -2.44 7.73
N THR A 169 5.18 -3.33 8.61
CA THR A 169 4.23 -4.07 9.46
C THR A 169 4.72 -4.11 10.90
N MET A 170 3.78 -4.12 11.83
CA MET A 170 4.06 -4.32 13.24
C MET A 170 4.09 -5.82 13.54
N ALA A 171 5.16 -6.26 14.17
CA ALA A 171 5.29 -7.64 14.63
C ALA A 171 4.55 -7.84 15.96
N LYS A 172 3.96 -9.01 16.16
CA LYS A 172 3.51 -9.47 17.47
C LYS A 172 4.64 -10.22 18.15
N LYS A 173 4.91 -9.90 19.42
CA LYS A 173 5.75 -10.76 20.26
C LYS A 173 5.05 -12.11 20.40
N VAL A 174 5.67 -13.18 19.94
CA VAL A 174 5.21 -14.54 20.22
C VAL A 174 5.78 -14.91 21.58
N LYS A 175 4.91 -15.08 22.58
CA LYS A 175 5.30 -15.75 23.84
C LYS A 175 5.46 -17.22 23.50
N HIS A 176 6.67 -17.75 23.65
CA HIS A 176 6.83 -19.19 23.77
C HIS A 176 6.04 -19.62 25.01
N GLY A 177 5.10 -20.53 24.83
CA GLY A 177 4.45 -21.21 25.94
C GLY A 177 5.53 -21.98 26.71
N SER A 178 5.64 -21.66 27.99
CA SER A 178 6.34 -22.48 28.97
C SER A 178 5.62 -23.80 29.19
#